data_94b23c51599e93e503371572277a8c44
#
_entry.id   94b23c51599e93e503371572277a8c44
#
_cell.length_a   1.000
_cell.length_b   1.000
_cell.length_c   1.000
_cell.angle_alpha   90.00
_cell.angle_beta   90.00
_cell.angle_gamma   90.00
#
_symmetry.space_group_name_H-M   'P 1'
#
loop_
_entity.id
_entity.type
_entity.pdbx_description
1 polymer ?
#
loop_
_entity_poly.entity_id
_entity_poly.type
_entity_poly.pdbx_seq_one_letter_code
_entity_poly.pdbx_strand_id
1 'polypeptide(L)'
;MECIGCAACIDACDSIMDKMGYDRGLVRYASERELAGGLTRVLRPRLIGYFLLLVSTIALFSWGVASRPLVTLDVERDRGMYRFTADGQIENSYLLKVRNKDSEARFFILDAVGLEHGEYQGPGSLALEPGEKAEIPVSVTYPPDYLSSANVNIQFEVSSMDGKGAPVTSRSTFLRPR
;
A
#
# COMPACT_ATOMS: atom_id res chain seq x y z
N MET A 1 -25.99 -30.80 27.56
CA MET A 1 -24.68 -31.46 27.47
C MET A 1 -23.70 -30.42 26.95
N GLU A 2 -22.82 -29.95 27.81
CA GLU A 2 -21.91 -28.84 27.50
C GLU A 2 -20.51 -29.34 27.07
N CYS A 3 -20.46 -29.95 25.86
CA CYS A 3 -19.20 -30.42 25.30
C CYS A 3 -18.45 -29.27 24.61
N ILE A 4 -17.24 -28.97 25.08
CA ILE A 4 -16.36 -27.91 24.50
C ILE A 4 -15.46 -28.43 23.38
N GLY A 5 -15.60 -29.71 22.99
CA GLY A 5 -14.83 -30.31 21.91
C GLY A 5 -13.33 -30.52 22.20
N CYS A 6 -12.93 -30.67 23.46
CA CYS A 6 -11.50 -30.75 23.85
C CYS A 6 -10.85 -32.14 23.58
N ALA A 7 -11.58 -33.11 23.09
CA ALA A 7 -11.12 -34.49 22.82
C ALA A 7 -10.58 -35.29 24.02
N ALA A 8 -10.52 -34.73 25.23
CA ALA A 8 -9.96 -35.43 26.41
C ALA A 8 -10.65 -36.78 26.72
N CYS A 9 -11.98 -36.92 26.46
CA CYS A 9 -12.70 -38.18 26.63
C CYS A 9 -12.29 -39.21 25.58
N ILE A 10 -11.86 -38.80 24.38
CA ILE A 10 -11.35 -39.68 23.32
C ILE A 10 -9.99 -40.23 23.76
N ASP A 11 -9.06 -39.38 24.16
CA ASP A 11 -7.73 -39.79 24.62
C ASP A 11 -7.80 -40.73 25.84
N ALA A 12 -8.66 -40.41 26.82
CA ALA A 12 -8.85 -41.24 28.01
C ALA A 12 -9.40 -42.63 27.63
N CYS A 13 -10.38 -42.68 26.73
CA CYS A 13 -10.95 -43.95 26.26
C CYS A 13 -9.93 -44.77 25.49
N ASP A 14 -9.22 -44.15 24.53
CA ASP A 14 -8.23 -44.84 23.70
C ASP A 14 -7.09 -45.40 24.55
N SER A 15 -6.66 -44.70 25.60
CA SER A 15 -5.64 -45.18 26.53
C SER A 15 -6.04 -46.45 27.29
N ILE A 16 -7.31 -46.62 27.59
CA ILE A 16 -7.86 -47.84 28.22
C ILE A 16 -8.00 -48.96 27.18
N MET A 17 -8.49 -48.62 25.98
CA MET A 17 -8.60 -49.60 24.88
C MET A 17 -7.27 -50.21 24.52
N ASP A 18 -6.20 -49.42 24.46
CA ASP A 18 -4.82 -49.87 24.24
C ASP A 18 -4.36 -50.88 25.31
N LYS A 19 -4.65 -50.61 26.60
CA LYS A 19 -4.27 -51.49 27.71
C LYS A 19 -5.03 -52.82 27.68
N MET A 20 -6.24 -52.77 27.17
CA MET A 20 -7.10 -53.99 27.08
C MET A 20 -6.95 -54.72 25.74
N GLY A 21 -6.17 -54.20 24.80
CA GLY A 21 -5.96 -54.76 23.47
C GLY A 21 -7.20 -54.68 22.56
N TYR A 22 -8.06 -53.71 22.79
CA TYR A 22 -9.21 -53.43 21.94
C TYR A 22 -8.89 -52.33 20.90
N ASP A 23 -9.68 -52.30 19.81
CA ASP A 23 -9.53 -51.27 18.78
C ASP A 23 -9.94 -49.91 19.31
N ARG A 24 -9.15 -48.87 18.93
CA ARG A 24 -9.44 -47.48 19.29
C ARG A 24 -10.69 -46.95 18.60
N GLY A 25 -11.21 -45.82 19.11
CA GLY A 25 -12.30 -45.10 18.47
C GLY A 25 -13.69 -45.45 18.95
N LEU A 26 -13.83 -46.08 20.17
CA LEU A 26 -15.10 -46.28 20.81
C LEU A 26 -15.80 -44.93 21.09
N VAL A 27 -15.08 -43.97 21.58
CA VAL A 27 -15.49 -42.58 21.69
C VAL A 27 -14.84 -41.77 20.59
N ARG A 28 -15.58 -41.19 19.68
CA ARG A 28 -15.08 -40.45 18.55
C ARG A 28 -16.06 -39.38 18.08
N TYR A 29 -15.55 -38.40 17.36
CA TYR A 29 -16.39 -37.49 16.60
C TYR A 29 -16.88 -38.20 15.34
N ALA A 30 -18.16 -38.26 15.17
CA ALA A 30 -18.77 -38.83 13.99
C ALA A 30 -19.95 -37.98 13.50
N SER A 31 -20.20 -37.97 12.21
CA SER A 31 -21.42 -37.34 11.67
C SER A 31 -22.61 -38.30 11.81
N GLU A 32 -23.84 -37.76 11.92
CA GLU A 32 -25.05 -38.56 11.92
C GLU A 32 -25.12 -39.55 10.74
N ARG A 33 -24.62 -39.11 9.57
CA ARG A 33 -24.60 -39.93 8.36
C ARG A 33 -23.63 -41.11 8.50
N GLU A 34 -22.49 -40.92 9.15
CA GLU A 34 -21.53 -41.97 9.42
C GLU A 34 -22.07 -42.98 10.41
N LEU A 35 -22.78 -42.53 11.46
CA LEU A 35 -23.47 -43.38 12.43
C LEU A 35 -24.59 -44.20 11.77
N ALA A 36 -25.23 -43.67 10.73
CA ALA A 36 -26.21 -44.38 9.91
C ALA A 36 -25.60 -45.30 8.83
N GLY A 37 -24.26 -45.52 8.86
CA GLY A 37 -23.54 -46.38 7.90
C GLY A 37 -23.23 -45.75 6.55
N GLY A 38 -23.39 -44.42 6.42
CA GLY A 38 -23.08 -43.69 5.21
C GLY A 38 -21.72 -43.00 5.26
N LEU A 39 -21.15 -42.68 4.10
CA LEU A 39 -19.91 -41.94 4.00
C LEU A 39 -20.10 -40.43 4.30
N THR A 40 -19.24 -39.87 5.13
CA THR A 40 -19.20 -38.42 5.37
C THR A 40 -18.70 -37.68 4.14
N ARG A 41 -19.53 -36.82 3.55
CA ARG A 41 -19.14 -35.97 2.43
C ARG A 41 -18.47 -34.70 2.96
N VAL A 42 -17.15 -34.66 2.93
CA VAL A 42 -16.37 -33.48 3.31
C VAL A 42 -16.49 -32.38 2.23
N LEU A 43 -16.39 -32.80 0.95
CA LEU A 43 -16.51 -31.88 -0.17
C LEU A 43 -17.98 -31.58 -0.48
N ARG A 44 -18.52 -30.57 0.19
CA ARG A 44 -19.85 -30.03 -0.08
C ARG A 44 -19.71 -28.77 -0.94
N PRO A 45 -20.62 -28.53 -1.92
CA PRO A 45 -20.52 -27.33 -2.79
C PRO A 45 -20.51 -26.04 -1.97
N ARG A 46 -21.21 -25.98 -0.85
CA ARG A 46 -21.18 -24.85 0.07
C ARG A 46 -19.78 -24.62 0.68
N LEU A 47 -19.09 -25.68 1.09
CA LEU A 47 -17.73 -25.60 1.65
C LEU A 47 -16.74 -25.13 0.60
N ILE A 48 -16.85 -25.65 -0.62
CA ILE A 48 -16.03 -25.22 -1.76
C ILE A 48 -16.26 -23.75 -2.05
N GLY A 49 -17.51 -23.28 -2.03
CA GLY A 49 -17.85 -21.87 -2.21
C GLY A 49 -17.20 -20.97 -1.16
N TYR A 50 -17.25 -21.34 0.11
CA TYR A 50 -16.60 -20.58 1.19
C TYR A 50 -15.07 -20.60 1.08
N PHE A 51 -14.49 -21.72 0.69
CA PHE A 51 -13.05 -21.84 0.49
C PHE A 51 -12.57 -20.95 -0.66
N LEU A 52 -13.27 -20.95 -1.79
CA LEU A 52 -12.97 -20.09 -2.93
C LEU A 52 -13.10 -18.61 -2.55
N LEU A 53 -14.15 -18.24 -1.82
CA LEU A 53 -14.33 -16.89 -1.32
C LEU A 53 -13.17 -16.47 -0.40
N LEU A 54 -12.76 -17.31 0.53
CA LEU A 54 -11.64 -17.06 1.43
C LEU A 54 -10.33 -16.87 0.67
N VAL A 55 -10.01 -17.78 -0.26
CA VAL A 55 -8.81 -17.71 -1.08
C VAL A 55 -8.79 -16.42 -1.94
N SER A 56 -9.93 -16.10 -2.55
CA SER A 56 -10.07 -14.85 -3.33
C SER A 56 -9.84 -13.61 -2.48
N THR A 57 -10.40 -13.56 -1.27
CA THR A 57 -10.22 -12.43 -0.35
C THR A 57 -8.77 -12.29 0.08
N ILE A 58 -8.10 -13.40 0.44
CA ILE A 58 -6.67 -13.40 0.80
C ILE A 58 -5.82 -12.95 -0.39
N ALA A 59 -6.10 -13.44 -1.59
CA ALA A 59 -5.36 -13.06 -2.80
C ALA A 59 -5.50 -11.56 -3.10
N LEU A 60 -6.72 -11.02 -3.04
CA LEU A 60 -6.97 -9.58 -3.24
C LEU A 60 -6.29 -8.73 -2.18
N PHE A 61 -6.34 -9.15 -0.92
CA PHE A 61 -5.67 -8.45 0.18
C PHE A 61 -4.14 -8.45 -0.02
N SER A 62 -3.56 -9.60 -0.31
CA SER A 62 -2.12 -9.75 -0.54
C SER A 62 -1.65 -8.91 -1.74
N TRP A 63 -2.43 -8.91 -2.82
CA TRP A 63 -2.15 -8.05 -3.98
C TRP A 63 -2.23 -6.56 -3.62
N GLY A 64 -3.27 -6.14 -2.89
CA GLY A 64 -3.42 -4.76 -2.44
C GLY A 64 -2.29 -4.30 -1.51
N VAL A 65 -1.75 -5.18 -0.67
CA VAL A 65 -0.57 -4.88 0.16
C VAL A 65 0.70 -4.78 -0.68
N ALA A 66 0.91 -5.72 -1.61
CA ALA A 66 2.08 -5.76 -2.48
C ALA A 66 2.13 -4.59 -3.48
N SER A 67 0.98 -4.06 -3.90
CA SER A 67 0.88 -2.95 -4.85
C SER A 67 0.95 -1.55 -4.21
N ARG A 68 1.16 -1.45 -2.90
CA ARG A 68 1.25 -0.15 -2.23
C ARG A 68 2.50 0.63 -2.67
N PRO A 69 2.39 1.94 -2.93
CA PRO A 69 3.55 2.76 -3.23
C PRO A 69 4.47 2.82 -1.99
N LEU A 70 5.78 2.66 -2.25
CA LEU A 70 6.83 2.68 -1.22
C LEU A 70 7.19 4.10 -0.75
N VAL A 71 6.69 5.12 -1.43
CA VAL A 71 6.92 6.53 -1.12
C VAL A 71 5.59 7.28 -1.13
N THR A 72 5.49 8.34 -0.33
CA THR A 72 4.41 9.33 -0.45
C THR A 72 4.99 10.68 -0.75
N LEU A 73 4.33 11.38 -1.66
CA LEU A 73 4.60 12.77 -2.01
C LEU A 73 3.36 13.60 -1.72
N ASP A 74 3.51 14.58 -0.85
CA ASP A 74 2.52 15.62 -0.62
C ASP A 74 3.11 16.99 -0.97
N VAL A 75 2.37 17.81 -1.68
CA VAL A 75 2.85 19.09 -2.19
C VAL A 75 2.00 20.19 -1.61
N GLU A 76 2.62 21.00 -0.76
CA GLU A 76 2.03 22.22 -0.26
C GLU A 76 2.60 23.41 -1.02
N ARG A 77 1.73 24.22 -1.62
CA ARG A 77 2.15 25.49 -2.19
C ARG A 77 2.31 26.50 -1.06
N ASP A 78 3.40 27.28 -1.11
CA ASP A 78 3.55 28.43 -0.22
C ASP A 78 2.37 29.40 -0.43
N ARG A 79 1.84 29.90 0.67
CA ARG A 79 0.71 30.87 0.65
C ARG A 79 1.14 32.23 0.14
N GLY A 80 2.45 32.46 -0.01
CA GLY A 80 2.99 33.61 -0.73
C GLY A 80 2.48 33.62 -2.17
N MET A 81 2.09 34.78 -2.67
CA MET A 81 1.87 34.96 -4.10
C MET A 81 3.23 34.84 -4.79
N TYR A 82 3.23 34.62 -6.09
CA TYR A 82 4.41 34.57 -6.95
C TYR A 82 5.44 35.66 -6.66
N ARG A 83 6.70 35.40 -7.01
CA ARG A 83 7.78 36.40 -7.06
C ARG A 83 8.20 36.60 -8.50
N PHE A 84 8.77 37.80 -8.78
CA PHE A 84 9.49 38.04 -10.02
C PHE A 84 10.97 37.85 -9.74
N THR A 85 11.64 37.05 -10.58
CA THR A 85 13.11 36.96 -10.59
C THR A 85 13.73 38.19 -11.22
N ALA A 86 15.04 38.37 -11.05
CA ALA A 86 15.79 39.50 -11.69
C ALA A 86 15.64 39.48 -13.23
N ASP A 87 15.46 38.32 -13.82
CA ASP A 87 15.27 38.11 -15.27
C ASP A 87 13.84 38.27 -15.73
N GLY A 88 12.90 38.71 -14.84
CA GLY A 88 11.51 38.95 -15.17
C GLY A 88 10.67 37.68 -15.25
N GLN A 89 11.17 36.51 -14.85
CA GLN A 89 10.42 35.28 -14.77
C GLN A 89 9.54 35.26 -13.52
N ILE A 90 8.50 34.48 -13.57
CA ILE A 90 7.58 34.29 -12.44
C ILE A 90 8.04 33.04 -11.67
N GLU A 91 8.24 33.20 -10.37
CA GLU A 91 8.64 32.12 -9.46
C GLU A 91 7.52 31.81 -8.48
N ASN A 92 7.20 30.52 -8.33
CA ASN A 92 6.33 30.01 -7.27
C ASN A 92 7.09 29.01 -6.39
N SER A 93 6.91 29.12 -5.08
CA SER A 93 7.55 28.26 -4.10
C SER A 93 6.61 27.17 -3.62
N TYR A 94 7.14 25.98 -3.42
CA TYR A 94 6.42 24.78 -2.95
C TYR A 94 7.22 24.11 -1.85
N LEU A 95 6.51 23.43 -0.96
CA LEU A 95 7.09 22.56 0.04
C LEU A 95 6.71 21.12 -0.32
N LEU A 96 7.68 20.33 -0.73
CA LEU A 96 7.52 18.91 -1.01
C LEU A 96 7.73 18.12 0.27
N LYS A 97 6.72 17.37 0.69
CA LYS A 97 6.77 16.45 1.83
C LYS A 97 6.89 15.03 1.30
N VAL A 98 8.09 14.50 1.38
CA VAL A 98 8.41 13.14 0.91
C VAL A 98 8.59 12.24 2.11
N ARG A 99 7.99 11.06 2.09
CA ARG A 99 8.15 10.05 3.14
C ARG A 99 8.47 8.70 2.55
N ASN A 100 9.56 8.10 3.03
CA ASN A 100 9.89 6.71 2.76
C ASN A 100 8.98 5.78 3.59
N LYS A 101 8.22 4.91 2.93
CA LYS A 101 7.36 3.89 3.57
C LYS A 101 7.98 2.51 3.57
N ASP A 102 9.13 2.37 2.92
CA ASP A 102 9.85 1.12 2.90
C ASP A 102 10.55 0.84 4.25
N SER A 103 10.92 -0.41 4.44
CA SER A 103 11.75 -0.88 5.55
C SER A 103 13.25 -0.69 5.31
N GLU A 104 13.65 -0.22 4.13
CA GLU A 104 15.03 0.03 3.72
C GLU A 104 15.27 1.51 3.40
N ALA A 105 16.51 1.98 3.63
CA ALA A 105 16.94 3.29 3.18
C ALA A 105 16.96 3.35 1.65
N ARG A 106 16.43 4.43 1.06
CA ARG A 106 16.34 4.58 -0.39
C ARG A 106 16.71 5.97 -0.87
N PHE A 107 17.19 6.00 -2.10
CA PHE A 107 17.39 7.23 -2.87
C PHE A 107 16.19 7.47 -3.77
N PHE A 108 15.65 8.66 -3.68
CA PHE A 108 14.53 9.13 -4.49
C PHE A 108 14.97 10.23 -5.42
N ILE A 109 14.46 10.21 -6.64
CA ILE A 109 14.62 11.28 -7.64
C ILE A 109 13.37 12.15 -7.55
N LEU A 110 13.58 13.44 -7.50
CA LEU A 110 12.54 14.47 -7.46
C LEU A 110 12.57 15.23 -8.79
N ASP A 111 11.42 15.35 -9.43
CA ASP A 111 11.28 16.08 -10.68
C ASP A 111 9.92 16.77 -10.75
N ALA A 112 9.83 17.77 -11.62
CA ALA A 112 8.58 18.44 -11.95
C ALA A 112 8.20 18.17 -13.40
N VAL A 113 7.08 17.51 -13.60
CA VAL A 113 6.58 17.06 -14.90
C VAL A 113 5.54 18.04 -15.44
N GLY A 114 5.56 18.25 -16.77
CA GLY A 114 4.62 19.14 -17.45
C GLY A 114 5.08 20.59 -17.55
N LEU A 115 6.37 20.83 -17.35
CA LEU A 115 7.00 22.13 -17.50
C LEU A 115 7.66 22.25 -18.89
N GLU A 116 6.88 22.50 -19.96
CA GLU A 116 7.47 22.62 -21.31
C GLU A 116 8.47 23.78 -21.44
N HIS A 117 8.29 24.84 -20.64
CA HIS A 117 9.12 26.04 -20.63
C HIS A 117 9.48 26.52 -19.22
N GLY A 118 9.13 25.75 -18.20
CA GLY A 118 9.43 26.06 -16.80
C GLY A 118 10.70 25.35 -16.34
N GLU A 119 11.36 25.93 -15.35
CA GLU A 119 12.56 25.38 -14.73
C GLU A 119 12.28 24.99 -13.27
N TYR A 120 12.62 23.75 -12.92
CA TYR A 120 12.58 23.27 -11.55
C TYR A 120 13.86 23.62 -10.83
N GLN A 121 13.75 24.28 -9.69
CA GLN A 121 14.87 24.65 -8.83
C GLN A 121 14.68 23.98 -7.46
N GLY A 122 15.44 22.91 -7.27
CA GLY A 122 15.41 22.11 -6.04
C GLY A 122 16.42 20.97 -6.11
N PRO A 123 16.56 20.17 -5.05
CA PRO A 123 17.41 18.98 -5.09
C PRO A 123 16.81 17.96 -6.05
N GLY A 124 17.63 17.44 -6.97
CA GLY A 124 17.22 16.40 -7.91
C GLY A 124 17.14 15.01 -7.29
N SER A 125 17.76 14.81 -6.11
CA SER A 125 17.75 13.52 -5.41
C SER A 125 17.76 13.71 -3.91
N LEU A 126 17.20 12.71 -3.20
CA LEU A 126 17.05 12.69 -1.75
C LEU A 126 17.25 11.27 -1.23
N ALA A 127 18.10 11.13 -0.19
CA ALA A 127 18.22 9.88 0.56
C ALA A 127 17.32 9.95 1.80
N LEU A 128 16.51 8.92 2.03
CA LEU A 128 15.65 8.80 3.20
C LEU A 128 15.81 7.45 3.88
N GLU A 129 15.97 7.49 5.17
CA GLU A 129 15.94 6.31 6.04
C GLU A 129 14.53 5.67 6.11
N PRO A 130 14.40 4.43 6.58
CA PRO A 130 13.10 3.79 6.75
C PRO A 130 12.15 4.61 7.63
N GLY A 131 10.97 4.93 7.08
CA GLY A 131 9.93 5.70 7.77
C GLY A 131 10.20 7.21 7.87
N GLU A 132 11.35 7.68 7.42
CA GLU A 132 11.74 9.09 7.48
C GLU A 132 10.86 9.97 6.59
N LYS A 133 10.62 11.20 7.05
CA LYS A 133 9.92 12.25 6.33
C LYS A 133 10.86 13.43 6.15
N ALA A 134 11.00 13.90 4.93
CA ALA A 134 11.69 15.13 4.61
C ALA A 134 10.71 16.19 4.07
N GLU A 135 10.98 17.43 4.43
CA GLU A 135 10.27 18.61 3.93
C GLU A 135 11.27 19.45 3.14
N ILE A 136 11.06 19.56 1.84
CA ILE A 136 12.01 20.14 0.89
C ILE A 136 11.38 21.37 0.25
N PRO A 137 11.90 22.56 0.52
CA PRO A 137 11.49 23.74 -0.22
C PRO A 137 12.06 23.68 -1.64
N VAL A 138 11.19 23.88 -2.62
CA VAL A 138 11.52 23.94 -4.04
C VAL A 138 10.85 25.13 -4.67
N SER A 139 11.40 25.62 -5.77
CA SER A 139 10.76 26.64 -6.58
C SER A 139 10.65 26.22 -8.04
N VAL A 140 9.66 26.76 -8.70
CA VAL A 140 9.44 26.60 -10.13
C VAL A 140 9.38 27.98 -10.74
N THR A 141 10.21 28.20 -11.76
CA THR A 141 10.23 29.45 -12.52
C THR A 141 9.62 29.24 -13.91
N TYR A 142 8.91 30.23 -14.38
CA TYR A 142 8.24 30.17 -15.69
C TYR A 142 8.31 31.54 -16.41
N PRO A 143 8.69 31.58 -17.69
CA PRO A 143 8.66 32.80 -18.48
C PRO A 143 7.19 33.26 -18.65
N PRO A 144 6.90 34.57 -18.45
CA PRO A 144 5.51 35.08 -18.50
C PRO A 144 4.84 34.90 -19.87
N ASP A 145 5.63 34.87 -20.95
CA ASP A 145 5.13 34.78 -22.33
C ASP A 145 4.47 33.45 -22.68
N TYR A 146 4.84 32.39 -21.98
CA TYR A 146 4.33 31.03 -22.22
C TYR A 146 3.14 30.66 -21.31
N LEU A 147 2.74 31.53 -20.41
CA LEU A 147 1.61 31.31 -19.52
C LEU A 147 0.30 31.82 -20.17
N SER A 148 -0.47 30.90 -20.74
CA SER A 148 -1.74 31.24 -21.41
C SER A 148 -2.90 31.49 -20.45
N SER A 149 -2.81 31.02 -19.20
CA SER A 149 -3.87 31.13 -18.19
C SER A 149 -3.33 31.58 -16.84
N ALA A 150 -4.23 32.13 -16.00
CA ALA A 150 -3.88 32.58 -14.64
C ALA A 150 -3.41 31.43 -13.72
N ASN A 151 -3.82 30.21 -14.02
CA ASN A 151 -3.48 29.00 -13.26
C ASN A 151 -3.04 27.93 -14.24
N VAL A 152 -1.84 27.40 -14.06
CA VAL A 152 -1.29 26.27 -14.82
C VAL A 152 -1.14 25.08 -13.89
N ASN A 153 -1.64 23.92 -14.30
CA ASN A 153 -1.46 22.70 -13.53
C ASN A 153 -0.04 22.17 -13.74
N ILE A 154 0.68 21.96 -12.65
CA ILE A 154 1.98 21.31 -12.62
C ILE A 154 1.90 20.01 -11.82
N GLN A 155 2.80 19.08 -12.09
CA GLN A 155 2.89 17.82 -11.38
C GLN A 155 4.33 17.66 -10.88
N PHE A 156 4.45 17.28 -9.62
CA PHE A 156 5.71 16.83 -9.05
C PHE A 156 5.72 15.32 -9.03
N GLU A 157 6.86 14.74 -9.36
CA GLU A 157 7.04 13.31 -9.39
C GLU A 157 8.20 12.91 -8.48
N VAL A 158 7.97 11.82 -7.74
CA VAL A 158 9.01 11.15 -6.96
C VAL A 158 9.10 9.72 -7.43
N SER A 159 10.28 9.31 -7.85
CA SER A 159 10.59 7.94 -8.24
C SER A 159 11.77 7.40 -7.43
N SER A 160 11.78 6.09 -7.21
CA SER A 160 12.93 5.43 -6.59
C SER A 160 14.05 5.25 -7.61
N MET A 161 15.30 5.56 -7.22
CA MET A 161 16.48 5.39 -8.08
C MET A 161 16.72 3.92 -8.45
N ASP A 162 16.27 2.98 -7.62
CA ASP A 162 16.38 1.53 -7.86
C ASP A 162 15.35 0.99 -8.85
N GLY A 163 14.45 1.82 -9.34
CA GLY A 163 13.34 1.41 -10.20
C GLY A 163 12.29 0.51 -9.52
N LYS A 164 12.37 0.34 -8.20
CA LYS A 164 11.39 -0.42 -7.42
C LYS A 164 10.21 0.46 -7.02
N GLY A 165 9.01 0.01 -7.33
CA GLY A 165 7.79 0.74 -7.07
C GLY A 165 7.40 1.69 -8.23
N ALA A 166 6.11 1.99 -8.31
CA ALA A 166 5.62 2.97 -9.28
C ALA A 166 5.99 4.40 -8.86
N PRO A 167 6.30 5.30 -9.81
CA PRO A 167 6.50 6.70 -9.50
C PRO A 167 5.21 7.28 -8.89
N VAL A 168 5.38 8.15 -7.90
CA VAL A 168 4.27 8.84 -7.24
C VAL A 168 4.24 10.28 -7.70
N THR A 169 3.09 10.68 -8.23
CA THR A 169 2.86 12.04 -8.71
C THR A 169 1.90 12.79 -7.80
N SER A 170 2.17 14.05 -7.55
CA SER A 170 1.25 14.96 -6.84
C SER A 170 1.03 16.21 -7.67
N ARG A 171 -0.24 16.63 -7.78
CA ARG A 171 -0.65 17.79 -8.57
C ARG A 171 -0.62 19.04 -7.73
N SER A 172 -0.17 20.13 -8.34
CA SER A 172 -0.23 21.47 -7.78
C SER A 172 -0.56 22.50 -8.86
N THR A 173 -0.71 23.74 -8.47
CA THR A 173 -1.07 24.82 -9.39
C THR A 173 -0.01 25.90 -9.36
N PHE A 174 0.45 26.30 -10.52
CA PHE A 174 1.32 27.46 -10.72
C PHE A 174 0.44 28.71 -10.93
N LEU A 175 0.72 29.77 -10.18
CA LEU A 175 -0.01 31.01 -10.27
C LEU A 175 0.71 32.05 -11.11
N ARG A 176 -0.03 32.72 -11.98
CA ARG A 176 0.40 33.88 -12.74
C ARG A 176 -0.20 35.15 -12.16
N PRO A 177 0.54 36.28 -12.14
CA PRO A 177 -0.05 37.61 -11.90
C PRO A 177 -1.16 37.88 -12.92
N ARG A 178 -2.20 38.56 -12.45
CA ARG A 178 -3.25 39.12 -13.33
C ARG A 178 -2.77 40.38 -14.02
#